data_61ac85e1ae7913dbbc20db04cb790f33
#
_entry.id   61ac85e1ae7913dbbc20db04cb790f33
#
_cell.length_a   1.000
_cell.length_b   1.000
_cell.length_c   1.000
_cell.angle_alpha   90.00
_cell.angle_beta   90.00
_cell.angle_gamma   90.00
#
_symmetry.space_group_name_H-M   'P 1'
#
loop_
_entity.id
_entity.type
_entity.pdbx_description
1 polymer ?
#
loop_
_entity_poly.entity_id
_entity_poly.type
_entity_poly.pdbx_seq_one_letter_code
_entity_poly.pdbx_strand_id
1 'polypeptide(L)'
;MTTQPTIAILTDTPQPGEVYETAYGVSAPIRRWERVGEPLLVCAPGTADPRATVRTLTDLGVTHLWLCESVGALSPLLETGDWLVPDDYIDGTRGQQYTYFSEKAGGYVQQVPPFDPAGQGALLAGAAAHTARPFRRGVYACVSSTRLETPAEARFWERAGAHVAGRFLSPCLTLARELEIRVAALVVVNRAGGEAGDPLPFVAYEPALRVALAQLAV
;
A
#
# COMPACT_ATOMS: atom_id res chain seq x y z
N MET A 1 1.99 -28.45 7.07
CA MET A 1 1.19 -27.47 7.82
C MET A 1 1.40 -26.14 7.12
N THR A 2 0.44 -25.68 6.37
CA THR A 2 0.44 -24.31 5.81
C THR A 2 0.22 -23.36 6.97
N THR A 3 1.26 -22.62 7.36
CA THR A 3 1.13 -21.55 8.34
C THR A 3 0.21 -20.49 7.74
N GLN A 4 -0.79 -20.06 8.50
CA GLN A 4 -1.65 -18.92 8.09
C GLN A 4 -0.79 -17.69 7.79
N PRO A 5 -1.12 -16.91 6.76
CA PRO A 5 -0.35 -15.73 6.41
C PRO A 5 -0.45 -14.67 7.51
N THR A 6 0.68 -14.13 7.94
CA THR A 6 0.70 -12.94 8.80
C THR A 6 0.66 -11.71 7.90
N ILE A 7 -0.38 -10.90 8.05
CA ILE A 7 -0.65 -9.76 7.16
C ILE A 7 -0.40 -8.45 7.90
N ALA A 8 0.33 -7.56 7.26
CA ALA A 8 0.42 -6.16 7.67
C ALA A 8 -0.28 -5.24 6.68
N ILE A 9 -0.89 -4.18 7.19
CA ILE A 9 -1.51 -3.12 6.41
C ILE A 9 -0.70 -1.84 6.56
N LEU A 10 -0.28 -1.30 5.45
CA LEU A 10 0.24 0.04 5.33
C LEU A 10 -0.93 0.98 5.04
N THR A 11 -1.10 2.04 5.83
CA THR A 11 -2.23 2.98 5.66
C THR A 11 -1.76 4.43 5.72
N ASP A 12 -2.54 5.33 5.15
CA ASP A 12 -2.32 6.78 5.19
C ASP A 12 -2.81 7.44 6.48
N THR A 13 -3.55 6.71 7.30
CA THR A 13 -4.06 7.19 8.58
C THR A 13 -3.09 6.83 9.72
N PRO A 14 -2.56 7.82 10.49
CA PRO A 14 -1.67 7.53 11.61
C PRO A 14 -2.27 6.54 12.59
N GLN A 15 -1.45 5.59 13.04
CA GLN A 15 -1.85 4.57 14.01
C GLN A 15 -1.01 4.69 15.28
N PRO A 16 -1.63 4.72 16.47
CA PRO A 16 -0.87 4.52 17.71
C PRO A 16 -0.41 3.06 17.77
N GLY A 17 0.80 2.82 18.26
CA GLY A 17 1.34 1.45 18.31
C GLY A 17 2.71 1.41 18.94
N GLU A 18 3.32 0.23 18.93
CA GLU A 18 4.68 -0.01 19.39
C GLU A 18 5.69 0.39 18.32
N VAL A 19 6.84 0.87 18.74
CA VAL A 19 7.97 1.19 17.87
C VAL A 19 9.13 0.25 18.18
N TYR A 20 9.93 -0.07 17.18
CA TYR A 20 11.02 -1.04 17.28
C TYR A 20 12.32 -0.44 16.75
N GLU A 21 13.40 -0.68 17.45
CA GLU A 21 14.73 -0.28 17.00
C GLU A 21 15.29 -1.29 16.00
N THR A 22 15.89 -0.81 14.94
CA THR A 22 16.54 -1.61 13.89
C THR A 22 17.88 -1.00 13.51
N ALA A 23 18.65 -1.69 12.67
CA ALA A 23 19.87 -1.15 12.08
C ALA A 23 19.64 0.08 11.18
N TYR A 24 18.38 0.36 10.81
CA TYR A 24 17.96 1.48 9.96
C TYR A 24 17.28 2.60 10.74
N GLY A 25 17.27 2.53 12.07
CA GLY A 25 16.59 3.45 12.96
C GLY A 25 15.31 2.86 13.56
N VAL A 26 14.46 3.74 14.06
CA VAL A 26 13.20 3.36 14.72
C VAL A 26 12.10 3.21 13.68
N SER A 27 11.31 2.13 13.80
CA SER A 27 10.15 1.88 12.91
C SER A 27 9.04 2.91 13.09
N ALA A 28 8.15 3.02 12.12
CA ALA A 28 6.84 3.62 12.36
C ALA A 28 6.10 2.84 13.46
N PRO A 29 5.15 3.49 14.19
CA PRO A 29 4.32 2.78 15.14
C PRO A 29 3.52 1.65 14.48
N ILE A 30 3.58 0.45 15.06
CA ILE A 30 2.89 -0.75 14.58
C ILE A 30 1.84 -1.14 15.60
N ARG A 31 0.58 -1.24 15.14
CA ARG A 31 -0.55 -1.62 15.98
C ARG A 31 -1.08 -2.98 15.58
N ARG A 32 -1.40 -3.83 16.58
CA ARG A 32 -2.21 -5.03 16.36
C ARG A 32 -3.69 -4.64 16.24
N TRP A 33 -4.34 -5.12 15.19
CA TRP A 33 -5.74 -4.86 14.89
C TRP A 33 -6.54 -6.16 14.83
N GLU A 34 -7.52 -6.33 15.71
CA GLU A 34 -8.22 -7.61 15.93
C GLU A 34 -9.70 -7.58 15.49
N ARG A 35 -10.11 -6.56 14.73
CA ARG A 35 -11.52 -6.31 14.41
C ARG A 35 -12.02 -6.99 13.12
N VAL A 36 -11.15 -7.66 12.38
CA VAL A 36 -11.48 -8.23 11.06
C VAL A 36 -11.50 -9.76 11.03
N GLY A 37 -11.50 -10.40 12.20
CA GLY A 37 -11.50 -11.85 12.35
C GLY A 37 -10.12 -12.38 12.70
N GLU A 38 -9.14 -12.19 11.82
CA GLU A 38 -7.74 -12.51 12.08
C GLU A 38 -6.96 -11.25 12.51
N PRO A 39 -5.95 -11.37 13.38
CA PRO A 39 -5.16 -10.24 13.79
C PRO A 39 -4.30 -9.71 12.63
N LEU A 40 -4.35 -8.40 12.41
CA LEU A 40 -3.51 -7.68 11.47
C LEU A 40 -2.48 -6.82 12.20
N LEU A 41 -1.35 -6.57 11.57
CA LEU A 41 -0.47 -5.48 11.95
C LEU A 41 -0.79 -4.26 11.07
N VAL A 42 -0.98 -3.10 11.68
CA VAL A 42 -1.31 -1.86 10.96
C VAL A 42 -0.30 -0.79 11.29
N CYS A 43 0.27 -0.16 10.27
CA CYS A 43 1.21 0.94 10.41
C CYS A 43 0.98 2.01 9.36
N ALA A 44 1.37 3.24 9.68
CA ALA A 44 1.46 4.34 8.74
C ALA A 44 2.92 4.75 8.61
N PRO A 45 3.45 4.94 7.39
CA PRO A 45 4.89 5.17 7.18
C PRO A 45 5.44 6.38 7.95
N GLY A 46 4.68 7.47 8.03
CA GLY A 46 5.07 8.67 8.74
C GLY A 46 6.41 9.24 8.26
N THR A 47 7.25 9.66 9.22
CA THR A 47 8.61 10.16 8.98
C THR A 47 9.72 9.14 9.29
N ALA A 48 9.35 7.93 9.69
CA ALA A 48 10.31 6.85 9.95
C ALA A 48 11.02 6.42 8.66
N ASP A 49 12.26 5.96 8.78
CA ASP A 49 12.92 5.31 7.64
C ASP A 49 12.09 4.09 7.21
N PRO A 50 11.63 4.01 5.97
CA PRO A 50 10.80 2.90 5.51
C PRO A 50 11.51 1.55 5.64
N ARG A 51 12.86 1.50 5.58
CA ARG A 51 13.63 0.28 5.82
C ARG A 51 13.46 -0.23 7.26
N ALA A 52 13.43 0.68 8.24
CA ALA A 52 13.21 0.30 9.64
C ALA A 52 11.82 -0.35 9.80
N THR A 53 10.79 0.26 9.22
CA THR A 53 9.41 -0.24 9.32
C THR A 53 9.25 -1.59 8.63
N VAL A 54 9.67 -1.73 7.36
CA VAL A 54 9.53 -2.98 6.61
C VAL A 54 10.38 -4.09 7.21
N ARG A 55 11.59 -3.79 7.72
CA ARG A 55 12.43 -4.75 8.44
C ARG A 55 11.73 -5.26 9.70
N THR A 56 11.16 -4.37 10.50
CA THR A 56 10.40 -4.76 11.69
C THR A 56 9.23 -5.68 11.34
N LEU A 57 8.47 -5.36 10.29
CA LEU A 57 7.37 -6.23 9.84
C LEU A 57 7.87 -7.64 9.48
N THR A 58 9.03 -7.74 8.82
CA THR A 58 9.66 -9.03 8.52
C THR A 58 10.04 -9.79 9.79
N ASP A 59 10.67 -9.10 10.75
CA ASP A 59 11.08 -9.70 12.03
C ASP A 59 9.87 -10.15 12.88
N LEU A 60 8.71 -9.52 12.71
CA LEU A 60 7.43 -9.92 13.29
C LEU A 60 6.74 -11.06 12.51
N GLY A 61 7.37 -11.61 11.48
CA GLY A 61 6.88 -12.75 10.71
C GLY A 61 5.84 -12.39 9.64
N VAL A 62 5.76 -11.13 9.23
CA VAL A 62 4.85 -10.70 8.16
C VAL A 62 5.24 -11.36 6.84
N THR A 63 4.27 -11.97 6.17
CA THR A 63 4.41 -12.61 4.87
C THR A 63 3.69 -11.83 3.76
N HIS A 64 2.73 -10.98 4.12
CA HIS A 64 1.97 -10.16 3.18
C HIS A 64 1.89 -8.72 3.69
N LEU A 65 2.21 -7.76 2.84
CA LEU A 65 2.05 -6.33 3.09
C LEU A 65 1.03 -5.77 2.11
N TRP A 66 -0.11 -5.31 2.63
CA TRP A 66 -1.15 -4.69 1.84
C TRP A 66 -1.20 -3.19 2.10
N LEU A 67 -1.35 -2.40 1.05
CA LEU A 67 -1.61 -0.97 1.14
C LEU A 67 -3.12 -0.72 1.18
N CYS A 68 -3.58 0.08 2.15
CA CYS A 68 -4.91 0.67 2.18
C CYS A 68 -4.76 2.19 2.26
N GLU A 69 -5.02 2.88 1.16
CA GLU A 69 -4.73 4.32 1.04
C GLU A 69 -5.86 5.07 0.32
N SER A 70 -6.07 6.32 0.72
CA SER A 70 -6.93 7.27 0.02
C SER A 70 -6.12 8.01 -1.05
N VAL A 71 -6.61 8.01 -2.29
CA VAL A 71 -5.85 8.47 -3.47
C VAL A 71 -6.59 9.54 -4.28
N GLY A 72 -5.84 10.29 -5.08
CA GLY A 72 -6.41 11.21 -6.07
C GLY A 72 -6.72 10.50 -7.38
N ALA A 73 -7.90 10.75 -7.95
CA ALA A 73 -8.21 10.31 -9.31
C ALA A 73 -7.42 11.11 -10.33
N LEU A 74 -6.73 10.43 -11.23
CA LEU A 74 -6.10 11.01 -12.43
C LEU A 74 -6.94 10.71 -13.66
N SER A 75 -7.52 9.51 -13.72
CA SER A 75 -8.40 9.09 -14.81
C SER A 75 -9.79 9.72 -14.67
N PRO A 76 -10.39 10.26 -15.74
CA PRO A 76 -11.74 10.78 -15.74
C PRO A 76 -12.82 9.69 -15.56
N LEU A 77 -12.43 8.41 -15.59
CA LEU A 77 -13.35 7.29 -15.34
C LEU A 77 -13.56 7.03 -13.85
N LEU A 78 -12.77 7.65 -12.98
CA LEU A 78 -12.80 7.45 -11.54
C LEU A 78 -13.44 8.64 -10.83
N GLU A 79 -14.31 8.34 -9.88
CA GLU A 79 -15.03 9.31 -9.06
C GLU A 79 -14.71 9.10 -7.57
N THR A 80 -14.92 10.14 -6.77
CA THR A 80 -14.79 10.03 -5.30
C THR A 80 -15.72 8.93 -4.77
N GLY A 81 -15.16 8.04 -3.98
CA GLY A 81 -15.84 6.85 -3.47
C GLY A 81 -15.56 5.56 -4.25
N ASP A 82 -14.90 5.65 -5.41
CA ASP A 82 -14.50 4.46 -6.17
C ASP A 82 -13.38 3.69 -5.48
N TRP A 83 -13.48 2.38 -5.49
CA TRP A 83 -12.50 1.43 -4.96
C TRP A 83 -11.72 0.79 -6.10
N LEU A 84 -10.40 0.80 -6.00
CA LEU A 84 -9.48 0.29 -7.02
C LEU A 84 -8.48 -0.69 -6.40
N VAL A 85 -8.28 -1.83 -7.04
CA VAL A 85 -7.16 -2.74 -6.80
C VAL A 85 -6.17 -2.56 -7.95
N PRO A 86 -5.07 -1.81 -7.76
CA PRO A 86 -4.11 -1.54 -8.82
C PRO A 86 -3.37 -2.82 -9.21
N ASP A 87 -3.09 -2.99 -10.50
CA ASP A 87 -2.33 -4.11 -11.04
C ASP A 87 -0.93 -3.70 -11.52
N ASP A 88 -0.64 -2.40 -11.55
CA ASP A 88 0.69 -1.87 -11.84
C ASP A 88 0.93 -0.53 -11.12
N TYR A 89 2.18 -0.06 -11.12
CA TYR A 89 2.51 1.23 -10.54
C TYR A 89 3.67 1.92 -11.26
N ILE A 90 3.72 3.25 -11.11
CA ILE A 90 4.83 4.10 -11.53
C ILE A 90 5.43 4.74 -10.29
N ASP A 91 6.73 4.58 -10.07
CA ASP A 91 7.44 5.25 -8.99
C ASP A 91 7.92 6.63 -9.46
N GLY A 92 7.22 7.65 -9.02
CA GLY A 92 7.56 9.06 -9.23
C GLY A 92 8.20 9.73 -8.01
N THR A 93 8.55 8.96 -6.99
CA THR A 93 9.18 9.51 -5.78
C THR A 93 10.63 9.91 -6.01
N ARG A 94 11.19 10.74 -5.11
CA ARG A 94 12.57 11.20 -5.17
C ARG A 94 13.20 11.23 -3.78
N GLY A 95 14.50 10.91 -3.71
CA GLY A 95 15.29 11.03 -2.47
C GLY A 95 14.90 10.03 -1.37
N GLN A 96 14.23 8.95 -1.72
CA GLN A 96 13.86 7.89 -0.78
C GLN A 96 14.97 6.86 -0.60
N GLN A 97 14.92 6.11 0.49
CA GLN A 97 15.77 4.95 0.71
C GLN A 97 15.07 3.72 0.14
N TYR A 98 15.52 3.25 -1.02
CA TYR A 98 14.82 2.27 -1.84
C TYR A 98 15.26 0.83 -1.65
N THR A 99 16.35 0.56 -0.91
CA THR A 99 16.98 -0.77 -0.94
C THR A 99 17.69 -1.10 0.35
N TYR A 100 17.70 -2.39 0.69
CA TYR A 100 18.59 -2.99 1.68
C TYR A 100 19.90 -3.45 1.07
N PHE A 101 19.99 -3.58 -0.25
CA PHE A 101 21.22 -3.99 -0.92
C PHE A 101 22.25 -2.87 -0.87
N SER A 102 23.50 -3.22 -0.57
CA SER A 102 24.59 -2.28 -0.71
C SER A 102 25.02 -2.19 -2.17
N GLU A 103 25.53 -1.04 -2.61
CA GLU A 103 26.07 -0.85 -3.95
C GLU A 103 27.14 -1.91 -4.33
N LYS A 104 27.83 -2.46 -3.33
CA LYS A 104 28.87 -3.49 -3.52
C LYS A 104 28.32 -4.92 -3.60
N ALA A 105 27.12 -5.17 -3.07
CA ALA A 105 26.53 -6.50 -3.05
C ALA A 105 25.83 -6.84 -4.36
N GLY A 106 25.46 -5.84 -5.15
CA GLY A 106 24.74 -5.97 -6.42
C GLY A 106 23.47 -6.82 -6.27
N GLY A 107 22.35 -6.26 -6.50
CA GLY A 107 21.08 -6.99 -6.45
C GLY A 107 19.98 -6.14 -7.03
N TYR A 108 19.00 -6.81 -7.64
CA TYR A 108 17.77 -6.17 -8.06
C TYR A 108 16.63 -7.15 -7.92
N VAL A 109 15.44 -6.62 -7.65
CA VAL A 109 14.21 -7.40 -7.51
C VAL A 109 13.40 -7.26 -8.78
N GLN A 110 13.00 -8.40 -9.33
CA GLN A 110 12.09 -8.41 -10.47
C GLN A 110 10.71 -7.89 -10.06
N GLN A 111 10.17 -6.94 -10.83
CA GLN A 111 8.88 -6.30 -10.57
C GLN A 111 7.75 -6.82 -11.48
N VAL A 112 7.84 -8.06 -11.98
CA VAL A 112 6.82 -8.66 -12.84
C VAL A 112 6.41 -10.02 -12.25
N PRO A 113 5.15 -10.17 -11.80
CA PRO A 113 4.16 -9.12 -11.58
C PRO A 113 4.55 -8.19 -10.43
N PRO A 114 4.13 -6.90 -10.46
CA PRO A 114 4.48 -5.96 -9.37
C PRO A 114 3.74 -6.27 -8.08
N PHE A 115 2.52 -6.78 -8.17
CA PHE A 115 1.68 -7.18 -7.04
C PHE A 115 1.45 -8.69 -7.01
N ASP A 116 1.23 -9.23 -5.81
CA ASP A 116 0.89 -10.64 -5.61
C ASP A 116 -0.53 -10.94 -6.14
N PRO A 117 -0.69 -11.86 -7.10
CA PRO A 117 -2.00 -12.14 -7.70
C PRO A 117 -3.03 -12.68 -6.70
N ALA A 118 -2.60 -13.45 -5.68
CA ALA A 118 -3.51 -13.98 -4.66
C ALA A 118 -4.03 -12.85 -3.77
N GLY A 119 -3.14 -11.96 -3.31
CA GLY A 119 -3.50 -10.77 -2.55
C GLY A 119 -4.40 -9.82 -3.33
N GLN A 120 -4.13 -9.59 -4.62
CA GLN A 120 -5.01 -8.79 -5.49
C GLN A 120 -6.40 -9.41 -5.62
N GLY A 121 -6.48 -10.74 -5.84
CA GLY A 121 -7.76 -11.46 -5.92
C GLY A 121 -8.57 -11.34 -4.64
N ALA A 122 -7.92 -11.51 -3.49
CA ALA A 122 -8.54 -11.38 -2.19
C ALA A 122 -9.06 -9.95 -1.92
N LEU A 123 -8.24 -8.92 -2.19
CA LEU A 123 -8.64 -7.52 -2.03
C LEU A 123 -9.77 -7.13 -2.99
N LEU A 124 -9.77 -7.65 -4.22
CA LEU A 124 -10.85 -7.43 -5.16
C LEU A 124 -12.17 -8.06 -4.70
N ALA A 125 -12.14 -9.26 -4.13
CA ALA A 125 -13.33 -9.89 -3.53
C ALA A 125 -13.85 -9.05 -2.37
N GLY A 126 -12.96 -8.52 -1.52
CA GLY A 126 -13.30 -7.60 -0.45
C GLY A 126 -13.95 -6.31 -0.95
N ALA A 127 -13.36 -5.68 -1.96
CA ALA A 127 -13.93 -4.48 -2.58
C ALA A 127 -15.31 -4.75 -3.21
N ALA A 128 -15.47 -5.88 -3.92
CA ALA A 128 -16.74 -6.28 -4.55
C ALA A 128 -17.87 -6.56 -3.55
N ALA A 129 -17.52 -6.98 -2.33
CA ALA A 129 -18.49 -7.15 -1.25
C ALA A 129 -18.90 -5.81 -0.61
N HIS A 130 -18.08 -4.76 -0.78
CA HIS A 130 -18.31 -3.44 -0.18
C HIS A 130 -18.91 -2.44 -1.17
N THR A 131 -18.57 -2.51 -2.44
CA THR A 131 -19.05 -1.60 -3.48
C THR A 131 -19.57 -2.36 -4.71
N ALA A 132 -20.61 -1.83 -5.35
CA ALA A 132 -21.17 -2.41 -6.56
C ALA A 132 -20.24 -2.27 -7.79
N ARG A 133 -19.26 -1.35 -7.74
CA ARG A 133 -18.35 -1.03 -8.87
C ARG A 133 -16.88 -1.01 -8.42
N PRO A 134 -16.30 -2.16 -8.11
CA PRO A 134 -14.86 -2.21 -7.83
C PRO A 134 -14.05 -2.18 -9.14
N PHE A 135 -13.04 -1.34 -9.19
CA PHE A 135 -12.09 -1.34 -10.30
C PHE A 135 -10.99 -2.37 -10.03
N ARG A 136 -10.90 -3.35 -10.91
CA ARG A 136 -9.98 -4.48 -10.78
C ARG A 136 -8.60 -4.27 -11.42
N ARG A 137 -8.41 -3.14 -12.08
CA ARG A 137 -7.15 -2.78 -12.75
C ARG A 137 -6.96 -1.28 -12.73
N GLY A 138 -5.72 -0.88 -12.61
CA GLY A 138 -5.30 0.50 -12.75
C GLY A 138 -3.85 0.68 -12.34
N VAL A 139 -3.23 1.67 -12.91
CA VAL A 139 -1.85 2.04 -12.61
C VAL A 139 -1.85 3.08 -11.49
N TYR A 140 -1.13 2.77 -10.42
CA TYR A 140 -0.93 3.69 -9.30
C TYR A 140 0.34 4.50 -9.51
N ALA A 141 0.27 5.83 -9.60
CA ALA A 141 1.44 6.71 -9.55
C ALA A 141 1.78 7.02 -8.10
N CYS A 142 2.95 6.56 -7.64
CA CYS A 142 3.48 6.97 -6.35
C CYS A 142 4.20 8.31 -6.50
N VAL A 143 3.70 9.33 -5.81
CA VAL A 143 4.23 10.70 -5.91
C VAL A 143 4.86 11.14 -4.59
N SER A 144 5.61 12.26 -4.61
CA SER A 144 6.24 12.77 -3.39
C SER A 144 5.22 13.06 -2.29
N SER A 145 5.53 12.66 -1.05
CA SER A 145 4.62 12.79 0.10
C SER A 145 4.53 14.21 0.69
N THR A 146 5.38 15.14 0.28
CA THR A 146 5.49 16.47 0.93
C THR A 146 4.47 17.50 0.44
N ARG A 147 3.82 17.26 -0.69
CA ARG A 147 2.82 18.15 -1.30
C ARG A 147 1.90 17.38 -2.25
N LEU A 148 0.79 18.02 -2.61
CA LEU A 148 -0.09 17.53 -3.67
C LEU A 148 0.52 17.80 -5.06
N GLU A 149 0.06 17.04 -6.04
CA GLU A 149 0.40 17.22 -7.44
C GLU A 149 -0.11 18.57 -7.94
N THR A 150 0.68 19.26 -8.76
CA THR A 150 0.16 20.41 -9.52
C THR A 150 -0.77 19.91 -10.64
N PRO A 151 -1.66 20.76 -11.18
CA PRO A 151 -2.49 20.38 -12.33
C PRO A 151 -1.69 19.91 -13.55
N ALA A 152 -0.46 20.39 -13.72
CA ALA A 152 0.43 19.94 -14.80
C ALA A 152 1.00 18.54 -14.52
N GLU A 153 1.37 18.26 -13.27
CA GLU A 153 1.83 16.93 -12.84
C GLU A 153 0.70 15.90 -12.90
N ALA A 154 -0.52 16.24 -12.48
CA ALA A 154 -1.68 15.36 -12.60
C ALA A 154 -1.90 14.96 -14.08
N ARG A 155 -1.89 15.91 -15.01
CA ARG A 155 -1.97 15.62 -16.46
C ARG A 155 -0.78 14.83 -16.99
N PHE A 156 0.41 15.05 -16.45
CA PHE A 156 1.60 14.27 -16.84
C PHE A 156 1.44 12.79 -16.44
N TRP A 157 1.04 12.51 -15.21
CA TRP A 157 0.83 11.15 -14.73
C TRP A 157 -0.32 10.44 -15.47
N GLU A 158 -1.43 11.14 -15.72
CA GLU A 158 -2.53 10.62 -16.54
C GLU A 158 -2.04 10.21 -17.94
N ARG A 159 -1.29 11.06 -18.61
CA ARG A 159 -0.70 10.77 -19.93
C ARG A 159 0.33 9.66 -19.90
N ALA A 160 1.02 9.47 -18.79
CA ALA A 160 1.91 8.33 -18.56
C ALA A 160 1.16 7.01 -18.31
N GLY A 161 -0.18 7.05 -18.27
CA GLY A 161 -1.05 5.89 -18.09
C GLY A 161 -1.46 5.64 -16.65
N ALA A 162 -1.15 6.53 -15.70
CA ALA A 162 -1.59 6.39 -14.33
C ALA A 162 -3.09 6.72 -14.18
N HIS A 163 -3.78 5.96 -13.35
CA HIS A 163 -5.21 6.13 -13.06
C HIS A 163 -5.45 6.84 -11.73
N VAL A 164 -4.57 6.65 -10.77
CA VAL A 164 -4.63 7.27 -9.45
C VAL A 164 -3.25 7.75 -9.00
N ALA A 165 -3.22 8.75 -8.13
CA ALA A 165 -2.01 9.25 -7.47
C ALA A 165 -2.12 9.05 -5.96
N GLY A 166 -1.12 8.38 -5.39
CA GLY A 166 -0.97 8.14 -3.96
C GLY A 166 0.47 8.32 -3.51
N ARG A 167 0.83 7.99 -2.25
CA ARG A 167 2.10 8.40 -1.67
C ARG A 167 2.85 7.33 -0.91
N PHE A 168 2.18 6.26 -0.49
CA PHE A 168 2.76 5.36 0.51
C PHE A 168 3.21 4.01 -0.06
N LEU A 169 2.96 3.74 -1.33
CA LEU A 169 3.36 2.49 -1.97
C LEU A 169 4.89 2.36 -2.04
N SER A 170 5.55 3.36 -2.59
CA SER A 170 7.01 3.37 -2.71
C SER A 170 7.63 4.23 -1.59
N PRO A 171 8.76 3.82 -1.00
CA PRO A 171 9.60 2.67 -1.35
C PRO A 171 9.19 1.36 -0.65
N CYS A 172 8.14 1.35 0.18
CA CYS A 172 7.77 0.20 1.00
C CYS A 172 7.53 -1.07 0.18
N LEU A 173 6.93 -0.96 -1.01
CA LEU A 173 6.71 -2.09 -1.91
C LEU A 173 8.03 -2.73 -2.36
N THR A 174 8.99 -1.93 -2.83
CA THR A 174 10.29 -2.44 -3.28
C THR A 174 11.04 -3.10 -2.13
N LEU A 175 11.08 -2.45 -0.95
CA LEU A 175 11.71 -2.97 0.25
C LEU A 175 11.07 -4.28 0.73
N ALA A 176 9.74 -4.37 0.69
CA ALA A 176 9.02 -5.59 1.05
C ALA A 176 9.38 -6.75 0.12
N ARG A 177 9.48 -6.49 -1.18
CA ARG A 177 9.87 -7.50 -2.17
C ARG A 177 11.32 -7.96 -2.03
N GLU A 178 12.24 -7.09 -1.61
CA GLU A 178 13.62 -7.49 -1.29
C GLU A 178 13.69 -8.47 -0.10
N LEU A 179 12.70 -8.43 0.79
CA LEU A 179 12.54 -9.31 1.94
C LEU A 179 11.51 -10.44 1.71
N GLU A 180 11.16 -10.72 0.44
CA GLU A 180 10.24 -11.78 0.00
C GLU A 180 8.80 -11.64 0.55
N ILE A 181 8.42 -10.46 1.03
CA ILE A 181 7.04 -10.17 1.43
C ILE A 181 6.18 -9.96 0.19
N ARG A 182 5.03 -10.63 0.12
CA ARG A 182 4.04 -10.47 -0.95
C ARG A 182 3.26 -9.18 -0.77
N VAL A 183 3.07 -8.43 -1.85
CA VAL A 183 2.49 -7.08 -1.79
C VAL A 183 1.24 -6.98 -2.63
N ALA A 184 0.20 -6.34 -2.10
CA ALA A 184 -1.01 -5.97 -2.85
C ALA A 184 -1.52 -4.60 -2.35
N ALA A 185 -2.45 -3.99 -3.07
CA ALA A 185 -3.00 -2.70 -2.68
C ALA A 185 -4.51 -2.62 -2.93
N LEU A 186 -5.20 -1.93 -2.05
CA LEU A 186 -6.59 -1.52 -2.18
C LEU A 186 -6.66 -0.03 -1.89
N VAL A 187 -7.04 0.75 -2.88
CA VAL A 187 -7.09 2.21 -2.74
C VAL A 187 -8.50 2.73 -2.99
N VAL A 188 -8.82 3.84 -2.33
CA VAL A 188 -10.12 4.51 -2.46
C VAL A 188 -9.91 5.93 -2.94
N VAL A 189 -10.61 6.29 -3.98
CA VAL A 189 -10.59 7.67 -4.50
C VAL A 189 -11.31 8.58 -3.52
N ASN A 190 -10.63 9.58 -2.97
CA ASN A 190 -11.21 10.56 -2.07
C ASN A 190 -11.14 12.00 -2.59
N ARG A 191 -10.49 12.23 -3.72
CA ARG A 191 -10.27 13.55 -4.33
C ARG A 191 -9.99 13.45 -5.83
N ALA A 192 -10.09 14.54 -6.55
CA ALA A 192 -9.48 14.66 -7.86
C ALA A 192 -7.95 14.84 -7.73
N GLY A 193 -7.20 14.50 -8.78
CA GLY A 193 -5.74 14.65 -8.78
C GLY A 193 -5.33 16.12 -8.61
N GLY A 194 -4.42 16.37 -7.67
CA GLY A 194 -3.97 17.71 -7.31
C GLY A 194 -4.86 18.46 -6.31
N GLU A 195 -6.02 17.93 -5.95
CA GLU A 195 -6.90 18.51 -4.94
C GLU A 195 -6.65 17.91 -3.55
N ALA A 196 -7.02 18.64 -2.51
CA ALA A 196 -7.01 18.13 -1.15
C ALA A 196 -8.24 17.24 -0.89
N GLY A 197 -8.07 16.22 -0.06
CA GLY A 197 -9.14 15.36 0.41
C GLY A 197 -8.75 14.73 1.73
N ASP A 198 -9.70 14.54 2.63
CA ASP A 198 -9.45 13.89 3.90
C ASP A 198 -9.27 12.38 3.69
N PRO A 199 -8.22 11.77 4.27
CA PRO A 199 -8.04 10.34 4.16
C PRO A 199 -9.20 9.60 4.84
N LEU A 200 -9.60 8.46 4.27
CA LEU A 200 -10.55 7.57 4.93
C LEU A 200 -9.93 7.03 6.22
N PRO A 201 -10.68 7.03 7.34
CA PRO A 201 -10.21 6.37 8.53
C PRO A 201 -10.01 4.87 8.26
N PHE A 202 -8.98 4.26 8.83
CA PHE A 202 -8.65 2.85 8.57
C PHE A 202 -9.85 1.90 8.78
N VAL A 203 -10.73 2.22 9.75
CA VAL A 203 -11.95 1.46 10.01
C VAL A 203 -12.88 1.31 8.79
N ALA A 204 -12.80 2.23 7.83
CA ALA A 204 -13.61 2.16 6.60
C ALA A 204 -13.21 0.99 5.69
N TYR A 205 -11.98 0.49 5.80
CA TYR A 205 -11.49 -0.66 5.05
C TYR A 205 -11.87 -2.01 5.69
N GLU A 206 -12.25 -2.04 6.98
CA GLU A 206 -12.51 -3.28 7.72
C GLU A 206 -13.51 -4.24 7.03
N PRO A 207 -14.65 -3.79 6.47
CA PRO A 207 -15.58 -4.70 5.83
C PRO A 207 -14.96 -5.44 4.63
N ALA A 208 -14.20 -4.71 3.80
CA ALA A 208 -13.51 -5.29 2.66
C ALA A 208 -12.36 -6.20 3.10
N LEU A 209 -11.57 -5.79 4.08
CA LEU A 209 -10.46 -6.58 4.63
C LEU A 209 -10.94 -7.88 5.25
N ARG A 210 -12.08 -7.90 5.95
CA ARG A 210 -12.68 -9.12 6.52
C ARG A 210 -12.93 -10.17 5.44
N VAL A 211 -13.51 -9.77 4.31
CA VAL A 211 -13.76 -10.67 3.17
C VAL A 211 -12.46 -11.10 2.53
N ALA A 212 -11.53 -10.17 2.32
CA ALA A 212 -10.23 -10.45 1.71
C ALA A 212 -9.41 -11.46 2.52
N LEU A 213 -9.38 -11.33 3.84
CA LEU A 213 -8.69 -12.26 4.73
C LEU A 213 -9.28 -13.67 4.68
N ALA A 214 -10.61 -13.79 4.70
CA ALA A 214 -11.27 -15.07 4.57
C ALA A 214 -10.97 -15.75 3.22
N GLN A 215 -10.84 -14.98 2.14
CA GLN A 215 -10.50 -15.46 0.81
C GLN A 215 -9.04 -15.94 0.71
N LEU A 216 -8.12 -15.32 1.42
CA LEU A 216 -6.69 -15.67 1.39
C LEU A 216 -6.38 -16.92 2.25
N ALA A 217 -7.21 -17.21 3.25
CA ALA A 217 -7.06 -18.35 4.17
C ALA A 217 -7.49 -19.70 3.54
N VAL A 218 -8.07 -19.69 2.35
CA VAL A 218 -8.50 -20.88 1.57
C VAL A 218 -7.42 -21.28 0.57
#